data_eb4b12220821071d58ac20d947ee4fa4
#
_entry.id   eb4b12220821071d58ac20d947ee4fa4
#
_cell.length_a   1.000
_cell.length_b   1.000
_cell.length_c   1.000
_cell.angle_alpha   90.00
_cell.angle_beta   90.00
_cell.angle_gamma   90.00
#
_symmetry.space_group_name_H-M   'P 1'
#
loop_
_entity.id
_entity.type
_entity.pdbx_description
1 polymer ?
#
loop_
_entity_poly.entity_id
_entity_poly.type
_entity_poly.pdbx_seq_one_letter_code
_entity_poly.pdbx_strand_id
1 'polypeptide(L)'
;MLRDLEATGVPVTSLLVIPDHHHKGRIDADSEFGEWLREITDQESDEAPGHERHEAVLHGFYHLRPKKEQEGLATRMITRSYTAGEGEFYDLSKDEASSLLLEGKRALASCGISPRGFIAPAWLLGEQAELAVRDAGFDYTTRIGELIDCKNGDSFPARSMVYSVRAPWRRGVSLLWNEMLLHALCESPLLRIGLHPPDWDHQVIRDHALSCIRRAVETRQVTTYARWLDQWRSSGH
;
A
#
# COMPACT_ATOMS: atom_id res chain seq x y z
N MET A 1 -7.48 -7.40 12.83
CA MET A 1 -6.19 -7.38 12.09
C MET A 1 -5.14 -6.55 12.82
N LEU A 2 -5.27 -5.22 12.99
CA LEU A 2 -4.23 -4.40 13.63
C LEU A 2 -3.82 -4.91 15.02
N ARG A 3 -4.77 -5.27 15.89
CA ARG A 3 -4.46 -5.86 17.21
C ARG A 3 -3.65 -7.16 17.14
N ASP A 4 -3.89 -8.00 16.12
CA ASP A 4 -3.13 -9.25 15.96
C ASP A 4 -1.71 -8.97 15.48
N LEU A 5 -1.53 -7.94 14.63
CA LEU A 5 -0.22 -7.45 14.19
C LEU A 5 0.57 -6.88 15.36
N GLU A 6 -0.04 -6.03 16.17
CA GLU A 6 0.56 -5.46 17.38
C GLU A 6 1.00 -6.56 18.34
N ALA A 7 0.13 -7.54 18.62
CA ALA A 7 0.46 -8.71 19.44
C ALA A 7 1.59 -9.59 18.86
N THR A 8 1.93 -9.38 17.59
CA THR A 8 3.00 -10.10 16.89
C THR A 8 4.30 -9.29 16.82
N GLY A 9 4.33 -8.10 17.43
CA GLY A 9 5.50 -7.21 17.45
C GLY A 9 5.53 -6.20 16.29
N VAL A 10 4.37 -5.91 15.68
CA VAL A 10 4.21 -4.90 14.63
C VAL A 10 3.36 -3.74 15.16
N PRO A 11 3.98 -2.76 15.86
CA PRO A 11 3.26 -1.63 16.45
C PRO A 11 2.79 -0.62 15.40
N VAL A 12 3.42 -0.59 14.21
CA VAL A 12 3.10 0.36 13.15
C VAL A 12 2.98 -0.30 11.79
N THR A 13 2.16 0.28 10.93
CA THR A 13 1.95 -0.17 9.54
C THR A 13 1.71 1.04 8.63
N SER A 14 1.96 0.90 7.33
CA SER A 14 1.47 1.82 6.31
C SER A 14 0.08 1.37 5.87
N LEU A 15 -0.94 2.14 6.24
CA LEU A 15 -2.34 1.87 5.93
C LEU A 15 -2.68 2.42 4.55
N LEU A 16 -3.05 1.55 3.62
CA LEU A 16 -3.42 1.92 2.27
C LEU A 16 -4.88 2.38 2.26
N VAL A 17 -5.09 3.69 2.11
CA VAL A 17 -6.42 4.32 2.22
C VAL A 17 -6.98 4.61 0.85
N ILE A 18 -8.19 4.11 0.59
CA ILE A 18 -8.93 4.30 -0.66
C ILE A 18 -10.06 5.30 -0.36
N PRO A 19 -10.06 6.51 -1.00
CA PRO A 19 -11.02 7.56 -0.68
C PRO A 19 -12.49 7.21 -0.94
N ASP A 20 -12.78 6.43 -2.00
CA ASP A 20 -14.15 6.00 -2.34
C ASP A 20 -14.15 4.58 -2.93
N HIS A 21 -13.93 3.59 -2.06
CA HIS A 21 -13.77 2.21 -2.48
C HIS A 21 -14.98 1.68 -3.28
N HIS A 22 -14.79 1.48 -4.59
CA HIS A 22 -15.81 0.96 -5.51
C HIS A 22 -17.09 1.79 -5.55
N HIS A 23 -17.00 3.12 -5.38
CA HIS A 23 -18.14 4.04 -5.31
C HIS A 23 -19.16 3.69 -4.21
N LYS A 24 -18.69 3.13 -3.09
CA LYS A 24 -19.56 2.69 -1.99
C LYS A 24 -19.70 3.69 -0.86
N GLY A 25 -18.97 4.78 -0.94
CA GLY A 25 -18.98 5.84 0.06
C GLY A 25 -17.61 6.46 0.24
N ARG A 26 -17.61 7.77 0.30
CA ARG A 26 -16.38 8.56 0.42
C ARG A 26 -15.95 8.64 1.88
N ILE A 27 -14.65 8.58 2.12
CA ILE A 27 -14.06 8.72 3.46
C ILE A 27 -14.40 10.06 4.12
N ASP A 28 -14.51 11.15 3.34
CA ASP A 28 -14.84 12.48 3.82
C ASP A 28 -16.33 12.66 4.19
N ALA A 29 -17.16 11.69 3.87
CA ALA A 29 -18.55 11.60 4.32
C ALA A 29 -18.74 10.69 5.56
N ASP A 30 -17.70 9.96 5.98
CA ASP A 30 -17.71 9.07 7.13
C ASP A 30 -16.82 9.66 8.24
N SER A 31 -17.43 10.48 9.11
CA SER A 31 -16.71 11.18 10.17
C SER A 31 -16.09 10.21 11.19
N GLU A 32 -16.77 9.11 11.53
CA GLU A 32 -16.29 8.13 12.50
C GLU A 32 -15.01 7.43 11.99
N PHE A 33 -15.02 7.00 10.74
CA PHE A 33 -13.83 6.39 10.13
C PHE A 33 -12.70 7.41 9.95
N GLY A 34 -13.02 8.64 9.53
CA GLY A 34 -12.04 9.71 9.36
C GLY A 34 -11.36 10.09 10.68
N GLU A 35 -12.14 10.25 11.77
CA GLU A 35 -11.63 10.53 13.11
C GLU A 35 -10.74 9.38 13.62
N TRP A 36 -11.20 8.13 13.52
CA TRP A 36 -10.42 6.95 13.89
C TRP A 36 -9.10 6.89 13.12
N LEU A 37 -9.13 7.10 11.79
CA LEU A 37 -7.92 7.04 10.97
C LEU A 37 -6.94 8.15 11.37
N ARG A 38 -7.43 9.37 11.59
CA ARG A 38 -6.60 10.48 12.06
C ARG A 38 -5.96 10.16 13.42
N GLU A 39 -6.74 9.65 14.38
CA GLU A 39 -6.24 9.30 15.72
C GLU A 39 -5.06 8.33 15.67
N ILE A 40 -5.12 7.30 14.83
CA ILE A 40 -4.05 6.28 14.76
C ILE A 40 -2.88 6.68 13.85
N THR A 41 -3.02 7.73 13.02
CA THR A 41 -1.98 8.18 12.08
C THR A 41 -1.40 9.57 12.39
N ASP A 42 -2.02 10.33 13.28
CA ASP A 42 -1.61 11.69 13.63
C ASP A 42 -0.22 11.70 14.28
N GLN A 43 0.75 12.32 13.60
CA GLN A 43 2.13 12.44 14.06
C GLN A 43 2.39 13.72 14.86
N GLU A 44 1.45 14.67 14.88
CA GLU A 44 1.59 15.97 15.54
C GLU A 44 1.02 16.00 16.97
N SER A 45 0.31 14.94 17.39
CA SER A 45 -0.22 14.90 18.74
C SER A 45 0.93 14.71 19.77
N ASP A 46 1.13 15.71 20.62
CA ASP A 46 2.09 15.71 21.75
C ASP A 46 1.80 14.66 22.85
N GLU A 47 0.80 13.82 22.65
CA GLU A 47 0.45 12.78 23.61
C GLU A 47 1.44 11.62 23.55
N ALA A 48 2.39 11.68 24.45
CA ALA A 48 3.45 10.73 24.73
C ALA A 48 4.57 10.61 23.66
N PRO A 49 5.74 11.22 23.87
CA PRO A 49 6.91 10.96 23.07
C PRO A 49 7.29 9.47 23.18
N GLY A 50 7.20 8.74 22.10
CA GLY A 50 7.55 7.32 22.02
C GLY A 50 6.44 6.40 21.49
N HIS A 51 5.21 6.86 21.28
CA HIS A 51 4.21 6.07 20.60
C HIS A 51 4.42 6.16 19.08
N GLU A 52 4.79 5.05 18.49
CA GLU A 52 4.87 4.94 17.03
C GLU A 52 3.45 4.97 16.44
N ARG A 53 3.23 5.84 15.43
CA ARG A 53 1.94 5.98 14.74
C ARG A 53 1.96 5.28 13.40
N HIS A 54 0.81 4.75 12.98
CA HIS A 54 0.63 4.24 11.63
C HIS A 54 0.81 5.37 10.60
N GLU A 55 1.12 5.00 9.37
CA GLU A 55 1.17 5.92 8.23
C GLU A 55 -0.08 5.75 7.37
N ALA A 56 -0.75 6.84 6.99
CA ALA A 56 -1.77 6.82 5.96
C ALA A 56 -1.14 7.04 4.58
N VAL A 57 -1.40 6.13 3.64
CA VAL A 57 -0.90 6.16 2.26
C VAL A 57 -2.09 6.22 1.32
N LEU A 58 -2.10 7.15 0.37
CA LEU A 58 -3.16 7.19 -0.64
C LEU A 58 -3.05 5.99 -1.59
N HIS A 59 -4.16 5.23 -1.75
CA HIS A 59 -4.19 3.99 -2.53
C HIS A 59 -5.25 4.02 -3.64
N GLY A 60 -4.93 4.66 -4.76
CA GLY A 60 -5.92 4.97 -5.78
C GLY A 60 -6.98 5.95 -5.27
N PHE A 61 -8.11 6.02 -5.98
CA PHE A 61 -9.28 6.78 -5.53
C PHE A 61 -10.51 5.88 -5.40
N TYR A 62 -10.82 5.09 -6.45
CA TYR A 62 -11.92 4.12 -6.45
C TYR A 62 -11.47 2.68 -6.26
N HIS A 63 -10.18 2.39 -6.44
CA HIS A 63 -9.63 1.02 -6.51
C HIS A 63 -10.29 0.19 -7.63
N LEU A 64 -10.76 0.86 -8.67
CA LEU A 64 -11.49 0.27 -9.77
C LEU A 64 -11.04 0.91 -11.08
N ARG A 65 -10.59 0.09 -12.03
CA ARG A 65 -10.21 0.57 -13.35
C ARG A 65 -11.45 0.93 -14.16
N PRO A 66 -11.52 2.13 -14.78
CA PRO A 66 -12.58 2.47 -15.71
C PRO A 66 -12.64 1.48 -16.87
N LYS A 67 -13.84 1.07 -17.29
CA LYS A 67 -14.02 0.22 -18.47
C LYS A 67 -13.72 1.05 -19.72
N LYS A 68 -12.78 0.59 -20.56
CA LYS A 68 -12.52 1.17 -21.88
C LYS A 68 -13.19 0.31 -22.95
N GLU A 69 -13.85 0.96 -23.92
CA GLU A 69 -14.57 0.27 -24.99
C GLU A 69 -13.63 -0.50 -25.93
N GLN A 70 -12.41 -0.01 -26.15
CA GLN A 70 -11.40 -0.64 -26.99
C GLN A 70 -10.16 -0.98 -26.16
N GLU A 71 -10.03 -2.24 -25.80
CA GLU A 71 -8.85 -2.76 -25.08
C GLU A 71 -8.10 -3.79 -25.91
N GLY A 72 -6.78 -3.63 -26.03
CA GLY A 72 -5.91 -4.65 -26.61
C GLY A 72 -5.93 -5.95 -25.80
N LEU A 73 -5.73 -7.10 -26.45
CA LEU A 73 -5.77 -8.42 -25.81
C LEU A 73 -4.75 -8.54 -24.66
N ALA A 74 -3.55 -7.99 -24.80
CA ALA A 74 -2.51 -8.00 -23.77
C ALA A 74 -2.95 -7.20 -22.52
N THR A 75 -3.54 -6.01 -22.72
CA THR A 75 -4.08 -5.17 -21.65
C THR A 75 -5.21 -5.87 -20.92
N ARG A 76 -6.12 -6.55 -21.65
CA ARG A 76 -7.20 -7.36 -21.05
C ARG A 76 -6.69 -8.50 -20.19
N MET A 77 -5.63 -9.18 -20.62
CA MET A 77 -5.01 -10.26 -19.81
C MET A 77 -4.43 -9.72 -18.49
N ILE A 78 -3.69 -8.63 -18.53
CA ILE A 78 -3.09 -8.02 -17.34
C ILE A 78 -4.19 -7.51 -16.40
N THR A 79 -5.12 -6.70 -16.90
CA THR A 79 -6.09 -5.99 -16.05
C THR A 79 -7.25 -6.85 -15.57
N ARG A 80 -7.67 -7.88 -16.32
CA ARG A 80 -8.79 -8.74 -15.92
C ARG A 80 -8.36 -10.04 -15.25
N SER A 81 -7.29 -10.68 -15.74
CA SER A 81 -6.88 -11.98 -15.21
C SER A 81 -5.95 -11.85 -14.01
N TYR A 82 -5.07 -10.87 -14.01
CA TYR A 82 -4.11 -10.67 -12.92
C TYR A 82 -4.71 -9.84 -11.78
N THR A 83 -5.37 -8.71 -12.06
CA THR A 83 -5.79 -7.75 -11.04
C THR A 83 -7.29 -7.67 -10.80
N ALA A 84 -8.12 -8.43 -11.54
CA ALA A 84 -9.58 -8.39 -11.44
C ALA A 84 -10.20 -6.98 -11.63
N GLY A 85 -9.55 -6.12 -12.39
CA GLY A 85 -10.02 -4.76 -12.66
C GLY A 85 -9.53 -3.70 -11.68
N GLU A 86 -8.59 -4.02 -10.79
CA GLU A 86 -8.06 -3.09 -9.79
C GLU A 86 -7.00 -2.11 -10.32
N GLY A 87 -6.50 -2.27 -11.55
CA GLY A 87 -5.45 -1.44 -12.13
C GLY A 87 -5.90 -0.02 -12.51
N GLU A 88 -6.46 0.74 -11.57
CA GLU A 88 -7.03 2.08 -11.77
C GLU A 88 -6.05 3.03 -12.47
N PHE A 89 -4.78 3.05 -12.06
CA PHE A 89 -3.75 3.97 -12.55
C PHE A 89 -2.87 3.41 -13.68
N TYR A 90 -3.26 2.27 -14.28
CA TYR A 90 -2.43 1.59 -15.27
C TYR A 90 -2.32 2.35 -16.60
N ASP A 91 -3.43 2.91 -17.09
CA ASP A 91 -3.52 3.53 -18.41
C ASP A 91 -4.26 4.88 -18.42
N LEU A 92 -4.19 5.60 -17.29
CA LEU A 92 -4.64 6.98 -17.21
C LEU A 92 -3.68 7.92 -17.94
N SER A 93 -4.23 8.96 -18.56
CA SER A 93 -3.43 10.13 -18.93
C SER A 93 -2.91 10.85 -17.70
N LYS A 94 -1.91 11.71 -17.88
CA LYS A 94 -1.36 12.52 -16.80
C LYS A 94 -2.42 13.39 -16.12
N ASP A 95 -3.32 13.99 -16.92
CA ASP A 95 -4.37 14.89 -16.40
C ASP A 95 -5.44 14.12 -15.61
N GLU A 96 -5.87 12.94 -16.10
CA GLU A 96 -6.79 12.07 -15.36
C GLU A 96 -6.19 11.62 -14.04
N ALA A 97 -4.94 11.15 -14.06
CA ALA A 97 -4.23 10.74 -12.86
C ALA A 97 -4.07 11.90 -11.88
N SER A 98 -3.66 13.09 -12.36
CA SER A 98 -3.51 14.29 -11.53
C SER A 98 -4.82 14.69 -10.85
N SER A 99 -5.94 14.60 -11.56
CA SER A 99 -7.26 14.91 -11.03
C SER A 99 -7.64 13.96 -9.88
N LEU A 100 -7.45 12.66 -10.07
CA LEU A 100 -7.75 11.65 -9.03
C LEU A 100 -6.82 11.77 -7.81
N LEU A 101 -5.53 12.04 -8.04
CA LEU A 101 -4.57 12.25 -6.96
C LEU A 101 -4.92 13.49 -6.13
N LEU A 102 -5.27 14.59 -6.78
CA LEU A 102 -5.68 15.82 -6.09
C LEU A 102 -6.96 15.63 -5.30
N GLU A 103 -7.95 14.94 -5.87
CA GLU A 103 -9.20 14.63 -5.19
C GLU A 103 -8.96 13.70 -4.00
N GLY A 104 -8.12 12.68 -4.14
CA GLY A 104 -7.72 11.79 -3.05
C GLY A 104 -7.01 12.52 -1.91
N LYS A 105 -6.08 13.42 -2.23
CA LYS A 105 -5.43 14.28 -1.22
C LYS A 105 -6.44 15.17 -0.50
N ARG A 106 -7.41 15.74 -1.22
CA ARG A 106 -8.48 16.57 -0.61
C ARG A 106 -9.38 15.77 0.32
N ALA A 107 -9.77 14.55 -0.08
CA ALA A 107 -10.59 13.68 0.75
C ALA A 107 -9.88 13.27 2.05
N LEU A 108 -8.58 12.98 2.00
CA LEU A 108 -7.79 12.71 3.21
C LEU A 108 -7.55 13.98 4.04
N ALA A 109 -7.31 15.12 3.40
CA ALA A 109 -7.12 16.39 4.10
C ALA A 109 -8.37 16.85 4.86
N SER A 110 -9.59 16.55 4.37
CA SER A 110 -10.83 16.82 5.11
C SER A 110 -10.97 16.00 6.39
N CYS A 111 -10.25 14.87 6.48
CA CYS A 111 -10.10 14.07 7.71
C CYS A 111 -8.88 14.50 8.56
N GLY A 112 -8.18 15.58 8.18
CA GLY A 112 -6.97 16.05 8.87
C GLY A 112 -5.72 15.24 8.55
N ILE A 113 -5.68 14.49 7.42
CA ILE A 113 -4.59 13.60 7.05
C ILE A 113 -3.88 14.10 5.79
N SER A 114 -2.54 14.20 5.84
CA SER A 114 -1.70 14.56 4.71
C SER A 114 -0.83 13.36 4.29
N PRO A 115 -1.22 12.59 3.25
CA PRO A 115 -0.48 11.41 2.86
C PRO A 115 0.84 11.81 2.18
N ARG A 116 1.94 11.22 2.64
CA ARG A 116 3.28 11.40 2.05
C ARG A 116 3.51 10.48 0.87
N GLY A 117 2.86 9.32 0.83
CA GLY A 117 3.02 8.31 -0.20
C GLY A 117 1.77 8.08 -1.03
N PHE A 118 1.99 7.60 -2.26
CA PHE A 118 0.97 7.07 -3.14
C PHE A 118 1.34 5.66 -3.59
N ILE A 119 0.42 4.73 -3.47
CA ILE A 119 0.58 3.36 -3.99
C ILE A 119 -0.58 3.06 -4.93
N ALA A 120 -0.26 2.76 -6.19
CA ALA A 120 -1.29 2.40 -7.16
C ALA A 120 -1.92 1.03 -6.83
N PRO A 121 -3.25 0.87 -6.98
CA PRO A 121 -3.91 -0.43 -6.88
C PRO A 121 -3.22 -1.48 -7.74
N ALA A 122 -3.07 -2.68 -7.19
CA ALA A 122 -2.35 -3.81 -7.79
C ALA A 122 -0.88 -3.49 -8.20
N TRP A 123 -0.28 -2.40 -7.70
CA TRP A 123 1.03 -1.87 -8.11
C TRP A 123 1.14 -1.56 -9.61
N LEU A 124 0.00 -1.41 -10.29
CA LEU A 124 -0.07 -1.06 -11.71
C LEU A 124 -0.09 0.46 -11.87
N LEU A 125 1.09 1.04 -12.00
CA LEU A 125 1.32 2.46 -12.22
C LEU A 125 1.85 2.65 -13.64
N GLY A 126 1.05 3.29 -14.52
CA GLY A 126 1.47 3.66 -15.86
C GLY A 126 2.44 4.85 -15.86
N GLU A 127 3.23 5.01 -16.92
CA GLU A 127 4.24 6.06 -17.02
C GLU A 127 3.65 7.48 -16.84
N GLN A 128 2.51 7.77 -17.47
CA GLN A 128 1.86 9.08 -17.35
C GLN A 128 1.32 9.33 -15.94
N ALA A 129 0.79 8.28 -15.30
CA ALA A 129 0.33 8.36 -13.92
C ALA A 129 1.50 8.51 -12.94
N GLU A 130 2.67 7.90 -13.20
CA GLU A 130 3.87 8.11 -12.37
C GLU A 130 4.36 9.55 -12.44
N LEU A 131 4.35 10.18 -13.62
CA LEU A 131 4.67 11.61 -13.75
C LEU A 131 3.69 12.46 -12.91
N ALA A 132 2.39 12.14 -12.94
CA ALA A 132 1.39 12.83 -12.13
C ALA A 132 1.64 12.66 -10.62
N VAL A 133 2.06 11.48 -10.17
CA VAL A 133 2.42 11.22 -8.76
C VAL A 133 3.59 12.10 -8.31
N ARG A 134 4.62 12.22 -9.13
CA ARG A 134 5.78 13.09 -8.85
C ARG A 134 5.39 14.56 -8.79
N ASP A 135 4.60 15.04 -9.78
CA ASP A 135 4.13 16.42 -9.85
C ASP A 135 3.16 16.77 -8.70
N ALA A 136 2.40 15.79 -8.20
CA ALA A 136 1.52 15.95 -7.04
C ALA A 136 2.29 16.08 -5.70
N GLY A 137 3.62 15.96 -5.73
CA GLY A 137 4.50 16.17 -4.57
C GLY A 137 4.44 15.08 -3.53
N PHE A 138 4.19 13.83 -3.93
CA PHE A 138 4.37 12.68 -3.04
C PHE A 138 5.87 12.41 -2.83
N ASP A 139 6.22 11.97 -1.63
CA ASP A 139 7.60 11.61 -1.29
C ASP A 139 8.03 10.32 -1.96
N TYR A 140 7.11 9.37 -2.09
CA TYR A 140 7.38 8.05 -2.67
C TYR A 140 6.16 7.43 -3.34
N THR A 141 6.44 6.47 -4.21
CA THR A 141 5.48 5.49 -4.74
C THR A 141 6.10 4.09 -4.73
N THR A 142 5.30 3.06 -5.04
CA THR A 142 5.83 1.70 -5.13
C THR A 142 5.35 1.00 -6.40
N ARG A 143 6.18 0.10 -6.91
CA ARG A 143 5.83 -0.96 -7.84
C ARG A 143 5.91 -2.31 -7.15
N ILE A 144 5.55 -3.39 -7.81
CA ILE A 144 5.53 -4.73 -7.22
C ILE A 144 6.88 -5.17 -6.64
N GLY A 145 7.97 -4.71 -7.19
CA GLY A 145 9.34 -5.10 -6.81
C GLY A 145 10.19 -4.00 -6.20
N GLU A 146 9.68 -2.77 -6.11
CA GLU A 146 10.50 -1.62 -5.74
C GLU A 146 9.73 -0.54 -4.99
N LEU A 147 10.46 0.24 -4.19
CA LEU A 147 10.06 1.53 -3.65
C LEU A 147 10.79 2.62 -4.46
N ILE A 148 10.10 3.66 -4.87
CA ILE A 148 10.63 4.76 -5.66
C ILE A 148 10.56 6.04 -4.82
N ASP A 149 11.71 6.68 -4.62
CA ASP A 149 11.81 8.03 -4.06
C ASP A 149 11.41 9.04 -5.16
N CYS A 150 10.27 9.71 -4.99
CA CYS A 150 9.77 10.67 -5.98
C CYS A 150 10.59 11.96 -6.02
N LYS A 151 11.34 12.31 -4.95
CA LYS A 151 12.16 13.52 -4.89
C LYS A 151 13.46 13.38 -5.67
N ASN A 152 14.15 12.25 -5.46
CA ASN A 152 15.49 12.03 -6.04
C ASN A 152 15.41 11.15 -7.29
N GLY A 153 14.34 10.40 -7.48
CA GLY A 153 14.18 9.43 -8.55
C GLY A 153 14.85 8.09 -8.28
N ASP A 154 15.40 7.90 -7.07
CA ASP A 154 16.05 6.64 -6.67
C ASP A 154 15.02 5.52 -6.55
N SER A 155 15.45 4.29 -6.89
CA SER A 155 14.63 3.09 -6.77
C SER A 155 15.34 2.06 -5.90
N PHE A 156 14.58 1.46 -4.99
CA PHE A 156 15.10 0.48 -4.02
C PHE A 156 14.40 -0.86 -4.20
N PRO A 157 15.15 -1.96 -4.34
CA PRO A 157 14.55 -3.29 -4.36
C PRO A 157 13.72 -3.55 -3.09
N ALA A 158 12.44 -3.77 -3.26
CA ALA A 158 11.50 -3.94 -2.17
C ALA A 158 10.33 -4.82 -2.63
N ARG A 159 10.57 -6.12 -2.77
CA ARG A 159 9.55 -7.05 -3.20
C ARG A 159 8.51 -7.28 -2.09
N SER A 160 7.25 -7.41 -2.49
CA SER A 160 6.13 -7.59 -1.55
C SER A 160 5.71 -9.06 -1.47
N MET A 161 5.57 -9.57 -0.26
CA MET A 161 4.80 -10.77 0.03
C MET A 161 3.31 -10.41 0.03
N VAL A 162 2.49 -11.16 -0.69
CA VAL A 162 1.03 -10.93 -0.75
C VAL A 162 0.30 -12.26 -0.83
N TYR A 163 -0.95 -12.27 -0.35
CA TYR A 163 -1.79 -13.44 -0.36
C TYR A 163 -2.89 -13.34 -1.42
N SER A 164 -3.38 -14.49 -1.86
CA SER A 164 -4.51 -14.56 -2.77
C SER A 164 -5.61 -15.43 -2.18
N VAL A 165 -6.78 -14.83 -1.91
CA VAL A 165 -7.93 -15.52 -1.34
C VAL A 165 -8.96 -16.00 -2.37
N ARG A 166 -8.79 -15.62 -3.64
CA ARG A 166 -9.78 -15.77 -4.72
C ARG A 166 -10.19 -17.22 -5.02
N ALA A 167 -9.31 -18.20 -4.79
CA ALA A 167 -9.59 -19.61 -5.01
C ALA A 167 -8.77 -20.50 -4.07
N PRO A 168 -9.27 -21.71 -3.68
CA PRO A 168 -8.55 -22.59 -2.76
C PRO A 168 -7.12 -22.93 -3.20
N TRP A 169 -6.92 -23.26 -4.47
CA TRP A 169 -5.60 -23.57 -5.01
C TRP A 169 -4.66 -22.37 -5.00
N ARG A 170 -5.18 -21.14 -5.24
CA ARG A 170 -4.38 -19.91 -5.17
C ARG A 170 -3.93 -19.62 -3.74
N ARG A 171 -4.76 -19.92 -2.73
CA ARG A 171 -4.35 -19.83 -1.33
C ARG A 171 -3.13 -20.69 -1.07
N GLY A 172 -3.20 -21.99 -1.41
CA GLY A 172 -2.07 -22.90 -1.24
C GLY A 172 -0.79 -22.44 -1.97
N VAL A 173 -0.90 -21.99 -3.21
CA VAL A 173 0.23 -21.47 -3.97
C VAL A 173 0.80 -20.21 -3.31
N SER A 174 -0.05 -19.29 -2.82
CA SER A 174 0.45 -18.06 -2.17
C SER A 174 1.16 -18.34 -0.85
N LEU A 175 0.75 -19.36 -0.08
CA LEU A 175 1.48 -19.77 1.13
C LEU A 175 2.89 -20.23 0.78
N LEU A 176 3.02 -21.20 -0.13
CA LEU A 176 4.31 -21.72 -0.55
C LEU A 176 5.20 -20.61 -1.16
N TRP A 177 4.63 -19.78 -2.01
CA TRP A 177 5.33 -18.66 -2.62
C TRP A 177 5.87 -17.66 -1.60
N ASN A 178 5.05 -17.29 -0.61
CA ASN A 178 5.47 -16.35 0.42
C ASN A 178 6.50 -16.95 1.37
N GLU A 179 6.46 -18.25 1.64
CA GLU A 179 7.52 -18.93 2.38
C GLU A 179 8.87 -18.87 1.64
N MET A 180 8.86 -19.12 0.33
CA MET A 180 10.06 -18.99 -0.50
C MET A 180 10.55 -17.55 -0.56
N LEU A 181 9.64 -16.57 -0.68
CA LEU A 181 10.01 -15.16 -0.71
C LEU A 181 10.61 -14.69 0.61
N LEU A 182 10.06 -15.08 1.74
CA LEU A 182 10.61 -14.73 3.04
C LEU A 182 12.06 -15.18 3.19
N HIS A 183 12.35 -16.40 2.74
CA HIS A 183 13.72 -16.93 2.73
C HIS A 183 14.62 -16.19 1.73
N ALA A 184 14.14 -15.95 0.51
CA ALA A 184 14.93 -15.29 -0.54
C ALA A 184 15.20 -13.81 -0.25
N LEU A 185 14.35 -13.16 0.55
CA LEU A 185 14.45 -11.73 0.89
C LEU A 185 15.09 -11.49 2.25
N CYS A 186 15.73 -12.49 2.87
CA CYS A 186 16.35 -12.34 4.20
C CYS A 186 17.39 -11.21 4.25
N GLU A 187 18.13 -10.97 3.18
CA GLU A 187 19.13 -9.90 3.06
C GLU A 187 18.61 -8.63 2.36
N SER A 188 17.34 -8.59 1.96
CA SER A 188 16.77 -7.41 1.28
C SER A 188 16.71 -6.22 2.26
N PRO A 189 17.08 -5.00 1.84
CA PRO A 189 17.06 -3.83 2.72
C PRO A 189 15.65 -3.50 3.21
N LEU A 190 14.62 -3.80 2.41
CA LEU A 190 13.23 -3.61 2.77
C LEU A 190 12.39 -4.85 2.39
N LEU A 191 11.74 -5.46 3.37
CA LEU A 191 10.74 -6.49 3.20
C LEU A 191 9.35 -5.89 3.36
N ARG A 192 8.50 -6.06 2.37
CA ARG A 192 7.10 -5.62 2.41
C ARG A 192 6.17 -6.82 2.56
N ILE A 193 5.21 -6.73 3.45
CA ILE A 193 4.15 -7.73 3.62
C ILE A 193 2.82 -7.03 3.43
N GLY A 194 2.20 -7.25 2.27
CA GLY A 194 0.89 -6.68 1.92
C GLY A 194 -0.24 -7.59 2.41
N LEU A 195 -1.12 -7.03 3.21
CA LEU A 195 -2.25 -7.73 3.80
C LEU A 195 -3.54 -7.00 3.44
N HIS A 196 -4.58 -7.75 3.11
CA HIS A 196 -5.91 -7.22 2.83
C HIS A 196 -6.92 -7.71 3.88
N PRO A 197 -7.95 -6.94 4.21
CA PRO A 197 -8.97 -7.38 5.16
C PRO A 197 -9.51 -8.79 4.88
N PRO A 198 -9.82 -9.21 3.62
CA PRO A 198 -10.28 -10.55 3.32
C PRO A 198 -9.28 -11.69 3.63
N ASP A 199 -7.98 -11.38 3.79
CA ASP A 199 -6.99 -12.38 4.19
C ASP A 199 -7.27 -12.91 5.59
N TRP A 200 -7.85 -12.07 6.47
CA TRP A 200 -8.20 -12.42 7.85
C TRP A 200 -9.43 -13.32 7.96
N ASP A 201 -10.27 -13.38 6.93
CA ASP A 201 -11.41 -14.30 6.86
C ASP A 201 -10.96 -15.75 6.65
N HIS A 202 -9.69 -15.95 6.27
CA HIS A 202 -9.10 -17.26 6.02
C HIS A 202 -8.04 -17.62 7.07
N GLN A 203 -8.41 -18.44 8.06
CA GLN A 203 -7.54 -18.80 9.18
C GLN A 203 -6.15 -19.27 8.72
N VAL A 204 -6.07 -20.13 7.71
CA VAL A 204 -4.78 -20.64 7.20
C VAL A 204 -3.86 -19.51 6.68
N ILE A 205 -4.42 -18.50 6.00
CA ILE A 205 -3.65 -17.34 5.52
C ILE A 205 -3.23 -16.48 6.69
N ARG A 206 -4.17 -16.17 7.61
CA ARG A 206 -3.89 -15.38 8.80
C ARG A 206 -2.76 -16.00 9.64
N ASP A 207 -2.87 -17.28 9.95
CA ASP A 207 -1.89 -17.99 10.78
C ASP A 207 -0.51 -18.04 10.10
N HIS A 208 -0.46 -18.26 8.79
CA HIS A 208 0.77 -18.24 8.02
C HIS A 208 1.37 -16.81 7.96
N ALA A 209 0.57 -15.78 7.71
CA ALA A 209 1.02 -14.40 7.68
C ALA A 209 1.63 -13.99 9.02
N LEU A 210 0.95 -14.26 10.13
CA LEU A 210 1.45 -13.99 11.48
C LEU A 210 2.73 -14.80 11.79
N SER A 211 2.86 -16.03 11.30
CA SER A 211 4.09 -16.81 11.43
C SER A 211 5.26 -16.19 10.67
N CYS A 212 5.04 -15.77 9.41
CA CYS A 212 6.06 -15.08 8.63
C CYS A 212 6.49 -13.76 9.27
N ILE A 213 5.52 -12.99 9.80
CA ILE A 213 5.79 -11.74 10.50
C ILE A 213 6.63 -11.97 11.75
N ARG A 214 6.28 -12.93 12.62
CA ARG A 214 7.08 -13.25 13.82
C ARG A 214 8.54 -13.52 13.49
N ARG A 215 8.78 -14.33 12.46
CA ARG A 215 10.16 -14.62 12.00
C ARG A 215 10.86 -13.39 11.44
N ALA A 216 10.14 -12.52 10.73
CA ALA A 216 10.71 -11.31 10.18
C ALA A 216 11.11 -10.31 11.28
N VAL A 217 10.28 -10.10 12.30
CA VAL A 217 10.56 -9.15 13.39
C VAL A 217 11.67 -9.58 14.33
N GLU A 218 12.06 -10.87 14.34
CA GLU A 218 13.22 -11.36 15.09
C GLU A 218 14.54 -10.74 14.60
N THR A 219 14.62 -10.36 13.33
CA THR A 219 15.86 -9.89 12.69
C THR A 219 15.73 -8.53 12.00
N ARG A 220 14.53 -7.94 11.95
CA ARG A 220 14.23 -6.71 11.25
C ARG A 220 13.50 -5.71 12.13
N GLN A 221 13.83 -4.45 11.97
CA GLN A 221 13.06 -3.36 12.56
C GLN A 221 11.76 -3.15 11.77
N VAL A 222 10.65 -3.05 12.49
CA VAL A 222 9.35 -2.65 11.91
C VAL A 222 9.38 -1.15 11.64
N THR A 223 8.87 -0.74 10.48
CA THR A 223 8.84 0.67 10.07
C THR A 223 7.70 0.93 9.09
N THR A 224 7.43 2.19 8.80
CA THR A 224 6.56 2.63 7.70
C THR A 224 7.40 3.03 6.49
N TYR A 225 6.77 3.18 5.31
CA TYR A 225 7.50 3.62 4.11
C TYR A 225 8.13 4.99 4.28
N ALA A 226 7.39 5.95 4.84
CA ALA A 226 7.90 7.31 5.04
C ALA A 226 9.10 7.33 5.99
N ARG A 227 9.02 6.63 7.14
CA ARG A 227 10.13 6.56 8.10
C ARG A 227 11.36 5.86 7.52
N TRP A 228 11.15 4.75 6.81
CA TRP A 228 12.25 4.04 6.15
C TRP A 228 12.97 4.96 5.15
N LEU A 229 12.21 5.71 4.35
CA LEU A 229 12.77 6.63 3.37
C LEU A 229 13.52 7.80 4.03
N ASP A 230 13.00 8.35 5.14
CA ASP A 230 13.66 9.41 5.90
C ASP A 230 14.99 8.91 6.51
N GLN A 231 15.01 7.70 7.07
CA GLN A 231 16.23 7.07 7.56
C GLN A 231 17.26 6.85 6.45
N TRP A 232 16.81 6.36 5.29
CA TRP A 232 17.67 6.17 4.12
C TRP A 232 18.30 7.50 3.66
N ARG A 233 17.49 8.52 3.48
CA ARG A 233 17.95 9.86 3.08
C ARG A 233 18.93 10.48 4.09
N SER A 234 18.75 10.19 5.35
CA SER A 234 19.61 10.71 6.44
C SER A 234 20.94 9.97 6.55
N SER A 235 21.03 8.74 6.06
CA SER A 235 22.25 7.92 6.14
C SER A 235 23.29 8.25 5.10
N GLY A 236 23.04 9.21 4.19
CA GLY A 236 24.03 9.79 3.29
C GLY A 236 24.57 8.84 2.20
N HIS A 237 23.74 7.89 1.75
CA HIS A 237 24.06 6.97 0.65
C HIS A 237 24.00 7.64 -0.71
#